data_8bd47eae5f1669dca57a8e295aefb0e8
#
_entry.id   8bd47eae5f1669dca57a8e295aefb0e8
#
_cell.length_a   1.000
_cell.length_b   1.000
_cell.length_c   1.000
_cell.angle_alpha   90.00
_cell.angle_beta   90.00
_cell.angle_gamma   90.00
#
_symmetry.space_group_name_H-M   'P 1'
#
loop_
_entity.id
_entity.type
_entity.pdbx_description
1 polymer ?
#
loop_
_entity_poly.entity_id
_entity_poly.type
_entity_poly.pdbx_seq_one_letter_code
_entity_poly.pdbx_strand_id
1 'polypeptide(L)' 'MDIDAHLDALKRKHLAMSDAVEQAQRSPSMDGLKVANMKKEKLRLKEEITRLSA' A
#
# COMPACT_ATOMS: atom_id res chain seq x y z
N MET A 1 -0.76 21.20 9.97
CA MET A 1 -0.15 19.96 9.59
C MET A 1 0.46 20.07 8.21
N ASP A 2 1.70 19.64 8.06
CA ASP A 2 2.40 19.76 6.80
C ASP A 2 1.92 18.69 5.81
N ILE A 3 1.45 19.12 4.66
CA ILE A 3 0.95 18.21 3.63
C ILE A 3 2.08 17.34 3.08
N ASP A 4 3.30 17.88 3.03
CA ASP A 4 4.46 17.14 2.55
C ASP A 4 4.81 16.00 3.50
N ALA A 5 4.72 16.24 4.80
CA ALA A 5 4.97 15.20 5.80
C ALA A 5 3.92 14.09 5.73
N HIS A 6 2.66 14.48 5.52
CA HIS A 6 1.58 13.51 5.38
C HIS A 6 1.74 12.67 4.11
N LEU A 7 2.09 13.33 3.01
CA LEU A 7 2.33 12.65 1.74
C LEU A 7 3.50 11.67 1.84
N ASP A 8 4.56 12.09 2.50
CA ASP A 8 5.74 11.25 2.72
C ASP A 8 5.36 9.99 3.53
N ALA A 9 4.56 10.17 4.58
CA ALA A 9 4.10 9.05 5.39
C ALA A 9 3.26 8.06 4.58
N LEU A 10 2.40 8.56 3.70
CA LEU A 10 1.59 7.73 2.81
C LEU A 10 2.47 6.97 1.83
N LYS A 11 3.48 7.61 1.27
CA LYS A 11 4.42 6.97 0.34
C LYS A 11 5.18 5.84 1.02
N ARG A 12 5.59 6.05 2.27
CA ARG A 12 6.27 5.02 3.05
C ARG A 12 5.36 3.84 3.32
N LYS A 13 4.11 4.10 3.66
CA LYS A 13 3.11 3.05 3.86
C LYS A 13 2.86 2.26 2.58
N HIS A 14 2.77 2.97 1.47
CA HIS A 14 2.57 2.33 0.16
C HIS A 14 3.73 1.39 -0.16
N LEU A 15 4.96 1.84 0.10
CA LEU A 15 6.14 1.03 -0.14
C LEU A 15 6.13 -0.23 0.73
N ALA A 16 5.81 -0.07 2.01
CA ALA A 16 5.72 -1.19 2.94
C ALA A 16 4.64 -2.19 2.52
N MET A 17 3.48 -1.69 2.09
CA MET A 17 2.40 -2.54 1.61
C MET A 17 2.78 -3.26 0.33
N SER A 18 3.48 -2.58 -0.57
CA SER A 18 3.95 -3.17 -1.82
C SER A 18 4.87 -4.36 -1.55
N ASP A 19 5.78 -4.18 -0.60
CA ASP A 19 6.71 -5.23 -0.19
C ASP A 19 5.96 -6.40 0.45
N ALA A 20 5.01 -6.09 1.33
CA ALA A 20 4.21 -7.11 2.01
C ALA A 20 3.38 -7.92 1.01
N VAL A 21 2.80 -7.26 0.02
CA VAL A 21 2.02 -7.93 -1.03
C VAL A 21 2.91 -8.87 -1.82
N GLU A 22 4.10 -8.40 -2.19
CA GLU A 22 5.05 -9.21 -2.94
C GLU A 22 5.43 -10.48 -2.18
N GLN A 23 5.73 -10.33 -0.90
CA GLN A 23 6.07 -11.47 -0.05
C GLN A 23 4.89 -12.43 0.11
N ALA A 24 3.69 -11.88 0.28
CA ALA A 24 2.49 -12.68 0.42
C ALA A 24 2.22 -13.51 -0.84
N GLN A 25 2.45 -12.93 -2.02
CA GLN A 25 2.25 -13.63 -3.28
C GLN A 25 3.25 -14.76 -3.49
N ARG A 26 4.43 -14.64 -2.90
CA ARG A 26 5.45 -15.68 -2.97
C ARG A 26 5.18 -16.83 -2.02
N SER A 27 4.38 -16.61 -0.99
CA SER A 27 4.10 -17.63 0.00
C SER A 27 2.98 -18.57 -0.46
N PRO A 28 3.23 -19.86 -0.65
CA PRO A 28 2.19 -20.79 -1.09
C PRO A 28 1.13 -21.06 -0.02
N SER A 29 1.44 -20.75 1.23
CA SER A 29 0.52 -20.96 2.34
C SER A 29 -0.38 -19.78 2.63
N MET A 30 -0.19 -18.65 1.91
CA MET A 30 -0.98 -17.45 2.14
C MET A 30 -2.37 -17.59 1.54
N ASP A 31 -3.36 -17.18 2.32
CA ASP A 31 -4.75 -17.16 1.86
C ASP A 31 -4.93 -16.12 0.75
N GLY A 32 -5.52 -16.56 -0.37
CA GLY A 32 -5.77 -15.68 -1.50
C GLY A 32 -6.64 -14.49 -1.15
N LEU A 33 -7.56 -14.65 -0.20
CA LEU A 33 -8.40 -13.56 0.28
C LEU A 33 -7.57 -12.48 0.97
N LYS A 34 -6.59 -12.91 1.77
CA LYS A 34 -5.68 -11.97 2.44
C LYS A 34 -4.88 -11.17 1.44
N VAL A 35 -4.34 -11.85 0.43
CA VAL A 35 -3.57 -11.19 -0.64
C VAL A 35 -4.44 -10.17 -1.36
N ALA A 36 -5.68 -10.53 -1.68
CA ALA A 36 -6.61 -9.62 -2.34
C ALA A 36 -6.89 -8.38 -1.49
N ASN A 37 -7.07 -8.55 -0.18
CA ASN A 37 -7.27 -7.44 0.74
C ASN A 37 -6.06 -6.53 0.81
N MET A 38 -4.87 -7.10 0.83
CA MET A 38 -3.62 -6.34 0.86
C MET A 38 -3.45 -5.51 -0.41
N LYS A 39 -3.77 -6.10 -1.56
CA LYS A 39 -3.72 -5.39 -2.84
C LYS A 39 -4.71 -4.22 -2.87
N LYS A 40 -5.88 -4.41 -2.29
CA LYS A 40 -6.90 -3.37 -2.19
C LYS A 40 -6.42 -2.20 -1.34
N GLU A 41 -5.78 -2.50 -0.22
CA GLU A 41 -5.21 -1.48 0.66
C GLU A 41 -4.11 -0.70 -0.03
N LYS A 42 -3.23 -1.40 -0.73
CA LYS A 42 -2.16 -0.79 -1.50
C LYS A 42 -2.73 0.18 -2.54
N LEU A 43 -3.78 -0.23 -3.23
CA LEU A 43 -4.42 0.61 -4.24
C LEU A 43 -5.03 1.85 -3.62
N ARG A 44 -5.66 1.73 -2.44
CA ARG A 44 -6.20 2.86 -1.71
C ARG A 44 -5.13 3.88 -1.39
N LEU A 45 -3.98 3.41 -0.89
CA LEU A 45 -2.87 4.28 -0.57
C LEU A 45 -2.37 5.01 -1.81
N LYS A 46 -2.28 4.31 -2.93
CA LYS A 46 -1.86 4.91 -4.19
C LYS A 46 -2.83 6.00 -4.64
N GLU A 47 -4.13 5.76 -4.50
CA GLU A 47 -5.15 6.73 -4.87
C GLU A 47 -5.06 7.99 -4.00
N GLU A 48 -4.85 7.82 -2.69
CA GLU A 48 -4.68 8.94 -1.79
C GLU A 48 -3.44 9.76 -2.13
N ILE A 49 -2.33 9.09 -2.41
CA ILE A 49 -1.10 9.75 -2.81
C ILE A 49 -1.32 10.56 -4.08
N THR A 50 -1.98 9.97 -5.07
CA THR A 50 -2.27 10.63 -6.34
C THR A 50 -3.16 11.85 -6.12
N ARG A 51 -4.17 11.72 -5.26
CA ARG A 51 -5.08 12.82 -4.97
C ARG A 51 -4.37 13.99 -4.31
N LEU A 52 -3.48 13.71 -3.36
CA LEU A 52 -2.74 14.75 -2.66
C LEU A 52 -1.64 15.36 -3.52
N SER A 53 -1.14 14.63 -4.50
CA SER A 53 -0.08 15.11 -5.40
C SER A 53 -0.61 15.88 -6.60
N ALA A 54 -1.89 15.78 -6.86
CA ALA A 54 -2.50 16.42 -8.04
C ALA A 54 -2.69 17.92 -7.87
#